data_d55b727006ea38771e951a978e1ed9b3
#
_entry.id   d55b727006ea38771e951a978e1ed9b3
#
_cell.length_a   1.000
_cell.length_b   1.000
_cell.length_c   1.000
_cell.angle_alpha   90.00
_cell.angle_beta   90.00
_cell.angle_gamma   90.00
#
_symmetry.space_group_name_H-M   'P 1'
#
loop_
_entity.id
_entity.type
_entity.pdbx_description
1 polymer ?
#
loop_
_entity_poly.entity_id
_entity_poly.type
_entity_poly.pdbx_seq_one_letter_code
_entity_poly.pdbx_strand_id
1 'polypeptide(L)'
;MLNFFRLRNGFYVSWRADANSQIEGKVDIRPIQHIYGDWKDIVYFGHEPAAWLARMQTFKIVDFFADEACVGLFHTAAQNPELHYYDFGSDTSPLGVDFQGYLALLAHTLGYRYWQLLLLELEAPTPATRPWHPQRPQTQELVQGLQQYVPGFDLQAFVARYDAVRLPTPA
;
A
#
# COMPACT_ATOMS: atom_id res chain seq x y z
N MET A 1 -7.59 -11.92 -4.84
CA MET A 1 -6.34 -11.78 -5.64
C MET A 1 -6.39 -12.51 -6.98
N LEU A 2 -6.68 -13.81 -7.03
CA LEU A 2 -6.63 -14.61 -8.27
C LEU A 2 -7.47 -14.08 -9.45
N ASN A 3 -8.64 -13.50 -9.20
CA ASN A 3 -9.49 -12.97 -10.27
C ASN A 3 -8.83 -11.81 -11.04
N PHE A 4 -8.08 -10.94 -10.37
CA PHE A 4 -7.31 -9.87 -11.01
C PHE A 4 -6.25 -10.48 -11.95
N PHE A 5 -5.44 -11.44 -11.46
CA PHE A 5 -4.36 -12.02 -12.23
C PHE A 5 -4.81 -12.93 -13.38
N ARG A 6 -6.07 -13.42 -13.37
CA ARG A 6 -6.68 -14.08 -14.52
C ARG A 6 -7.02 -13.12 -15.66
N LEU A 7 -7.35 -11.88 -15.31
CA LEU A 7 -7.69 -10.84 -16.30
C LEU A 7 -6.44 -10.08 -16.78
N ARG A 8 -5.51 -9.83 -15.87
CA ARG A 8 -4.29 -9.07 -16.15
C ARG A 8 -3.15 -9.52 -15.24
N ASN A 9 -2.09 -10.05 -15.84
CA ASN A 9 -0.93 -10.51 -15.08
C ASN A 9 0.06 -9.37 -14.83
N GLY A 10 -0.22 -8.57 -13.82
CA GLY A 10 0.51 -7.35 -13.46
C GLY A 10 -0.08 -6.09 -14.10
N PHE A 11 0.24 -4.94 -13.54
CA PHE A 11 -0.22 -3.64 -14.02
C PHE A 11 0.79 -2.56 -13.64
N TYR A 12 1.24 -1.83 -14.65
CA TYR A 12 2.14 -0.68 -14.45
C TYR A 12 1.52 0.57 -15.06
N VAL A 13 1.52 1.65 -14.30
CA VAL A 13 1.25 3.00 -14.75
C VAL A 13 2.04 3.99 -13.91
N SER A 14 2.55 5.02 -14.55
CA SER A 14 3.12 6.18 -13.86
C SER A 14 2.63 7.46 -14.51
N TRP A 15 2.50 8.50 -13.72
CA TRP A 15 2.14 9.83 -14.20
C TRP A 15 2.87 10.90 -13.40
N ARG A 16 2.99 12.09 -13.97
CA ARG A 16 3.58 13.26 -13.34
C ARG A 16 2.75 14.48 -13.68
N ALA A 17 2.58 15.41 -12.73
CA ALA A 17 1.76 16.60 -12.91
C ALA A 17 2.32 17.51 -14.03
N ASP A 18 3.64 17.64 -14.08
CA ASP A 18 4.39 18.29 -15.17
C ASP A 18 5.84 17.77 -15.24
N ALA A 19 6.60 18.12 -16.26
CA ALA A 19 7.94 17.58 -16.52
C ALA A 19 8.97 17.90 -15.40
N ASN A 20 8.75 18.95 -14.65
CA ASN A 20 9.65 19.42 -13.58
C ASN A 20 9.07 19.18 -12.17
N SER A 21 7.86 18.63 -12.08
CA SER A 21 7.17 18.38 -10.82
C SER A 21 7.74 17.15 -10.12
N GLN A 22 7.82 17.23 -8.80
CA GLN A 22 7.98 16.06 -7.94
C GLN A 22 6.63 15.41 -7.59
N ILE A 23 5.53 16.01 -8.09
CA ILE A 23 4.18 15.48 -7.91
C ILE A 23 3.95 14.40 -8.95
N GLU A 24 3.87 13.17 -8.48
CA GLU A 24 3.77 11.99 -9.33
C GLU A 24 2.92 10.89 -8.68
N GLY A 25 2.46 9.98 -9.50
CA GLY A 25 1.88 8.73 -9.07
C GLY A 25 2.48 7.55 -9.80
N LYS A 26 2.59 6.44 -9.11
CA LYS A 26 3.08 5.18 -9.66
C LYS A 26 2.30 4.02 -9.09
N VAL A 27 1.93 3.11 -9.95
CA VAL A 27 1.37 1.79 -9.62
C VAL A 27 2.23 0.76 -10.34
N ASP A 28 2.78 -0.19 -9.62
CA ASP A 28 3.58 -1.28 -10.18
C ASP A 28 3.15 -2.61 -9.54
N ILE A 29 1.92 -3.03 -9.87
CA ILE A 29 1.43 -4.35 -9.46
C ILE A 29 2.21 -5.41 -10.21
N ARG A 30 3.01 -6.17 -9.48
CA ARG A 30 3.92 -7.16 -10.07
C ARG A 30 3.16 -8.34 -10.68
N PRO A 31 3.66 -8.91 -11.78
CA PRO A 31 3.15 -10.19 -12.28
C PRO A 31 3.19 -11.29 -11.22
N ILE A 32 2.22 -12.20 -11.23
CA ILE A 32 2.06 -13.18 -10.14
C ILE A 32 3.32 -14.05 -9.93
N GLN A 33 4.02 -14.40 -10.98
CA GLN A 33 5.28 -15.16 -10.89
C GLN A 33 6.39 -14.36 -10.22
N HIS A 34 6.38 -13.03 -10.33
CA HIS A 34 7.33 -12.15 -9.64
C HIS A 34 6.95 -11.99 -8.17
N ILE A 35 5.66 -11.85 -7.85
CA ILE A 35 5.19 -11.76 -6.46
C ILE A 35 5.71 -12.94 -5.64
N TYR A 36 5.57 -14.17 -6.17
CA TYR A 36 6.02 -15.39 -5.49
C TYR A 36 7.48 -15.75 -5.75
N GLY A 37 8.23 -14.86 -6.41
CA GLY A 37 9.68 -15.00 -6.61
C GLY A 37 10.49 -14.85 -5.32
N ASP A 38 11.81 -14.93 -5.49
CA ASP A 38 12.75 -14.60 -4.43
C ASP A 38 13.02 -13.08 -4.41
N TRP A 39 12.91 -12.48 -3.24
CA TRP A 39 13.13 -11.05 -3.00
C TRP A 39 14.43 -10.76 -2.23
N LYS A 40 15.37 -11.72 -2.28
CA LYS A 40 16.73 -11.51 -1.79
C LYS A 40 17.38 -10.31 -2.49
N ASP A 41 18.23 -9.59 -1.77
CA ASP A 41 18.92 -8.37 -2.20
C ASP A 41 17.99 -7.16 -2.50
N ILE A 42 16.70 -7.28 -2.16
CA ILE A 42 15.70 -6.20 -2.21
C ILE A 42 15.00 -6.07 -0.85
N VAL A 43 14.38 -7.16 -0.39
CA VAL A 43 13.63 -7.20 0.88
C VAL A 43 14.52 -7.65 2.04
N TYR A 44 15.47 -8.53 1.78
CA TYR A 44 16.43 -9.07 2.75
C TYR A 44 17.76 -9.42 2.08
N PHE A 45 18.85 -9.41 2.84
CA PHE A 45 20.21 -9.58 2.31
C PHE A 45 20.92 -10.83 2.86
N GLY A 46 20.39 -11.46 3.92
CA GLY A 46 20.91 -12.72 4.50
C GLY A 46 21.88 -12.52 5.67
N HIS A 47 22.10 -11.29 6.13
CA HIS A 47 22.92 -10.95 7.29
C HIS A 47 22.12 -10.42 8.48
N GLU A 48 20.80 -10.32 8.32
CA GLU A 48 19.87 -9.85 9.34
C GLU A 48 19.65 -10.92 10.43
N PRO A 49 19.11 -10.54 11.60
CA PRO A 49 18.76 -11.50 12.67
C PRO A 49 17.86 -12.62 12.14
N ALA A 50 18.16 -13.86 12.52
CA ALA A 50 17.54 -15.07 11.98
C ALA A 50 15.99 -15.04 12.02
N ALA A 51 15.40 -14.55 13.12
CA ALA A 51 13.95 -14.46 13.24
C ALA A 51 13.33 -13.45 12.28
N TRP A 52 13.98 -12.31 12.09
CA TRP A 52 13.56 -11.29 11.12
C TRP A 52 13.71 -11.81 9.69
N LEU A 53 14.85 -12.41 9.37
CA LEU A 53 15.12 -12.99 8.06
C LEU A 53 14.08 -14.06 7.69
N ALA A 54 13.78 -15.00 8.60
CA ALA A 54 12.79 -16.04 8.38
C ALA A 54 11.39 -15.44 8.09
N ARG A 55 11.03 -14.35 8.76
CA ARG A 55 9.78 -13.62 8.51
C ARG A 55 9.81 -12.97 7.12
N MET A 56 10.86 -12.23 6.79
CA MET A 56 10.94 -11.45 5.54
C MET A 56 11.11 -12.34 4.30
N GLN A 57 11.63 -13.55 4.40
CA GLN A 57 11.61 -14.55 3.33
C GLN A 57 10.19 -14.93 2.88
N THR A 58 9.20 -14.81 3.79
CA THR A 58 7.78 -15.03 3.45
C THR A 58 7.09 -13.78 2.91
N PHE A 59 7.73 -12.60 3.01
CA PHE A 59 7.18 -11.35 2.48
C PHE A 59 7.28 -11.32 0.95
N LYS A 60 6.17 -10.97 0.30
CA LYS A 60 6.02 -10.99 -1.16
C LYS A 60 5.52 -9.63 -1.62
N ILE A 61 6.32 -8.94 -2.42
CA ILE A 61 5.97 -7.61 -2.95
C ILE A 61 4.84 -7.74 -3.98
N VAL A 62 3.78 -6.98 -3.77
CA VAL A 62 2.61 -6.90 -4.64
C VAL A 62 2.65 -5.62 -5.48
N ASP A 63 2.91 -4.45 -4.86
CA ASP A 63 3.01 -3.16 -5.52
C ASP A 63 4.36 -2.50 -5.19
N PHE A 64 5.19 -2.31 -6.20
CA PHE A 64 6.52 -1.69 -6.10
C PHE A 64 6.46 -0.23 -6.53
N PHE A 65 5.73 0.59 -5.78
CA PHE A 65 5.37 1.96 -6.14
C PHE A 65 6.51 2.99 -5.96
N ALA A 66 7.53 2.67 -5.15
CA ALA A 66 8.71 3.53 -4.92
C ALA A 66 9.97 2.70 -4.77
N ASP A 67 11.15 3.28 -4.97
CA ASP A 67 12.43 2.58 -4.88
C ASP A 67 12.81 2.25 -3.44
N GLU A 68 12.30 3.02 -2.47
CA GLU A 68 12.54 2.90 -1.03
C GLU A 68 11.41 2.22 -0.26
N ALA A 69 10.26 1.97 -0.91
CA ALA A 69 9.10 1.39 -0.22
C ALA A 69 8.22 0.56 -1.16
N CYS A 70 7.51 -0.38 -0.59
CA CYS A 70 6.57 -1.23 -1.33
C CYS A 70 5.35 -1.63 -0.48
N VAL A 71 4.37 -2.21 -1.14
CA VAL A 71 3.28 -2.93 -0.49
C VAL A 71 3.40 -4.41 -0.82
N GLY A 72 3.28 -5.24 0.20
CA GLY A 72 3.37 -6.68 0.05
C GLY A 72 2.49 -7.44 1.04
N LEU A 73 2.58 -8.75 0.99
CA LEU A 73 1.90 -9.66 1.90
C LEU A 73 2.87 -10.69 2.46
N PHE A 74 2.56 -11.22 3.64
CA PHE A 74 3.22 -12.44 4.10
C PHE A 74 2.52 -13.65 3.50
N HIS A 75 3.30 -14.52 2.85
CA HIS A 75 2.78 -15.77 2.28
C HIS A 75 2.36 -16.71 3.41
N THR A 76 1.08 -16.85 3.60
CA THR A 76 0.43 -17.69 4.61
C THR A 76 -0.63 -18.58 3.95
N ALA A 77 -1.24 -19.47 4.72
CA ALA A 77 -2.39 -20.27 4.27
C ALA A 77 -3.70 -19.47 4.12
N ALA A 78 -3.72 -18.18 4.50
CA ALA A 78 -4.91 -17.35 4.38
C ALA A 78 -5.27 -17.11 2.90
N GLN A 79 -6.56 -17.19 2.57
CA GLN A 79 -7.06 -16.95 1.21
C GLN A 79 -6.91 -15.50 0.77
N ASN A 80 -7.15 -14.56 1.70
CA ASN A 80 -7.03 -13.12 1.48
C ASN A 80 -6.11 -12.54 2.57
N PRO A 81 -4.78 -12.65 2.40
CA PRO A 81 -3.85 -12.12 3.37
C PRO A 81 -3.93 -10.59 3.40
N GLU A 82 -3.77 -10.03 4.60
CA GLU A 82 -3.62 -8.60 4.80
C GLU A 82 -2.39 -8.08 4.06
N LEU A 83 -2.50 -6.89 3.47
CA LEU A 83 -1.36 -6.19 2.89
C LEU A 83 -0.65 -5.34 3.94
N HIS A 84 0.66 -5.23 3.76
CA HIS A 84 1.55 -4.46 4.61
C HIS A 84 2.33 -3.45 3.78
N TYR A 85 2.49 -2.27 4.32
CA TYR A 85 3.46 -1.29 3.87
C TYR A 85 4.85 -1.68 4.41
N TYR A 86 5.86 -1.59 3.57
CA TYR A 86 7.25 -1.81 3.95
C TYR A 86 8.11 -0.66 3.42
N ASP A 87 8.67 0.11 4.32
CA ASP A 87 9.72 1.09 4.07
C ASP A 87 11.05 0.37 4.30
N PHE A 88 11.89 0.28 3.27
CA PHE A 88 13.09 -0.57 3.30
C PHE A 88 14.03 -0.19 4.43
N GLY A 89 14.43 -1.19 5.22
CA GLY A 89 15.26 -1.01 6.41
C GLY A 89 14.47 -0.71 7.70
N SER A 90 13.14 -0.63 7.64
CA SER A 90 12.25 -0.49 8.80
C SER A 90 11.45 -1.78 9.08
N ASP A 91 10.47 -1.72 9.97
CA ASP A 91 9.48 -2.78 10.14
C ASP A 91 8.31 -2.62 9.15
N THR A 92 7.65 -3.74 8.85
CA THR A 92 6.42 -3.73 8.06
C THR A 92 5.24 -3.28 8.91
N SER A 93 4.34 -2.50 8.33
CA SER A 93 3.11 -2.00 8.97
C SER A 93 1.87 -2.50 8.25
N PRO A 94 0.86 -3.06 8.96
CA PRO A 94 -0.38 -3.53 8.35
C PRO A 94 -1.16 -2.35 7.75
N LEU A 95 -1.88 -2.60 6.65
CA LEU A 95 -2.72 -1.61 5.98
C LEU A 95 -4.22 -1.79 6.27
N GLY A 96 -4.59 -2.81 7.03
CA GLY A 96 -5.98 -3.11 7.36
C GLY A 96 -6.81 -3.62 6.18
N VAL A 97 -6.22 -3.94 5.04
CA VAL A 97 -6.94 -4.35 3.83
C VAL A 97 -6.28 -5.54 3.15
N ASP A 98 -7.08 -6.33 2.44
CA ASP A 98 -6.59 -7.31 1.49
C ASP A 98 -6.28 -6.68 0.11
N PHE A 99 -5.88 -7.51 -0.85
CA PHE A 99 -5.56 -7.04 -2.21
C PHE A 99 -6.75 -6.39 -2.92
N GLN A 100 -7.98 -6.86 -2.69
CA GLN A 100 -9.17 -6.28 -3.33
C GLN A 100 -9.51 -4.92 -2.73
N GLY A 101 -9.44 -4.82 -1.40
CA GLY A 101 -9.58 -3.55 -0.68
C GLY A 101 -8.55 -2.53 -1.13
N TYR A 102 -7.29 -2.96 -1.25
CA TYR A 102 -6.20 -2.12 -1.74
C TYR A 102 -6.48 -1.56 -3.15
N LEU A 103 -6.88 -2.41 -4.10
CA LEU A 103 -7.21 -1.95 -5.46
C LEU A 103 -8.40 -0.99 -5.48
N ALA A 104 -9.39 -1.21 -4.61
CA ALA A 104 -10.54 -0.31 -4.51
C ALA A 104 -10.16 1.09 -4.01
N LEU A 105 -9.17 1.20 -3.13
CA LEU A 105 -8.65 2.47 -2.60
C LEU A 105 -7.64 3.11 -3.57
N LEU A 106 -6.81 2.31 -4.22
CA LEU A 106 -5.89 2.75 -5.26
C LEU A 106 -6.61 3.51 -6.38
N ALA A 107 -7.83 3.08 -6.74
CA ALA A 107 -8.64 3.76 -7.76
C ALA A 107 -9.04 5.19 -7.36
N HIS A 108 -9.17 5.51 -6.07
CA HIS A 108 -9.46 6.86 -5.58
C HIS A 108 -8.24 7.79 -5.60
N THR A 109 -7.04 7.23 -5.47
CA THR A 109 -5.80 8.00 -5.35
C THR A 109 -4.99 8.05 -6.65
N LEU A 110 -5.38 7.27 -7.67
CA LEU A 110 -4.67 7.09 -8.93
C LEU A 110 -3.18 6.73 -8.75
N GLY A 111 -2.84 6.08 -7.62
CA GLY A 111 -1.45 5.74 -7.29
C GLY A 111 -0.59 6.95 -6.93
N TYR A 112 -1.17 8.07 -6.47
CA TYR A 112 -0.42 9.21 -5.95
C TYR A 112 0.64 8.75 -4.95
N ARG A 113 1.87 9.22 -5.09
CA ARG A 113 3.01 8.71 -4.33
C ARG A 113 2.76 8.75 -2.83
N TYR A 114 3.00 7.64 -2.15
CA TYR A 114 2.80 7.42 -0.71
C TYR A 114 1.35 7.54 -0.20
N TRP A 115 0.34 7.43 -1.05
CA TRP A 115 -1.06 7.45 -0.60
C TRP A 115 -1.36 6.41 0.50
N GLN A 116 -0.59 5.35 0.58
CA GLN A 116 -0.69 4.30 1.60
C GLN A 116 -0.49 4.81 3.02
N LEU A 117 0.18 5.96 3.21
CA LEU A 117 0.33 6.61 4.51
C LEU A 117 -1.02 7.01 5.13
N LEU A 118 -2.06 7.25 4.31
CA LEU A 118 -3.43 7.45 4.79
C LEU A 118 -3.93 6.21 5.53
N LEU A 119 -3.65 5.02 5.00
CA LEU A 119 -4.09 3.76 5.61
C LEU A 119 -3.37 3.52 6.94
N LEU A 120 -2.07 3.79 6.99
CA LEU A 120 -1.28 3.67 8.23
C LEU A 120 -1.79 4.58 9.34
N GLU A 121 -2.29 5.77 8.98
CA GLU A 121 -2.85 6.68 9.97
C GLU A 121 -4.28 6.28 10.37
N LEU A 122 -5.06 5.74 9.45
CA LEU A 122 -6.40 5.20 9.73
C LEU A 122 -6.35 3.94 10.61
N GLU A 123 -5.28 3.14 10.51
CA GLU A 123 -5.03 1.94 11.35
C GLU A 123 -4.42 2.29 12.72
N ALA A 124 -3.89 3.49 12.90
CA ALA A 124 -3.33 3.89 14.18
C ALA A 124 -4.41 3.80 15.30
N PRO A 125 -4.04 3.38 16.54
CA PRO A 125 -4.99 3.14 17.63
C PRO A 125 -5.58 4.42 18.24
N THR A 126 -5.68 5.48 17.48
CA THR A 126 -6.29 6.75 17.89
C THR A 126 -7.79 6.69 17.64
N PRO A 127 -8.65 7.14 18.58
CA PRO A 127 -10.09 7.20 18.33
C PRO A 127 -10.37 8.04 17.09
N ALA A 128 -10.84 7.39 16.02
CA ALA A 128 -11.20 8.09 14.81
C ALA A 128 -12.47 8.91 15.05
N THR A 129 -12.30 10.21 15.29
CA THR A 129 -13.43 11.14 15.24
C THR A 129 -13.94 11.25 13.80
N ARG A 130 -15.25 11.32 13.62
CA ARG A 130 -15.86 11.53 12.29
C ARG A 130 -16.44 12.95 12.23
N PRO A 131 -16.19 13.71 11.13
CA PRO A 131 -15.38 13.38 9.96
C PRO A 131 -13.90 13.22 10.31
N TRP A 132 -13.22 12.23 9.70
CA TRP A 132 -11.80 11.97 9.93
C TRP A 132 -10.93 13.01 9.22
N HIS A 133 -9.89 13.44 9.91
CA HIS A 133 -8.86 14.34 9.37
C HIS A 133 -7.46 13.84 9.76
N PRO A 134 -6.48 13.96 8.86
CA PRO A 134 -5.12 13.55 9.15
C PRO A 134 -4.50 14.40 10.28
N GLN A 135 -3.79 13.75 11.17
CA GLN A 135 -3.14 14.40 12.32
C GLN A 135 -1.66 14.64 12.06
N ARG A 136 -1.01 13.80 11.28
CA ARG A 136 0.42 13.93 10.97
C ARG A 136 0.65 14.95 9.87
N PRO A 137 1.65 15.84 9.99
CA PRO A 137 1.96 16.84 8.95
C PRO A 137 2.12 16.24 7.55
N GLN A 138 2.86 15.12 7.44
CA GLN A 138 3.08 14.44 6.17
C GLN A 138 1.76 13.97 5.52
N THR A 139 0.84 13.47 6.32
CA THR A 139 -0.46 13.00 5.82
C THR A 139 -1.37 14.19 5.48
N GLN A 140 -1.24 15.31 6.17
CA GLN A 140 -1.94 16.56 5.82
C GLN A 140 -1.48 17.09 4.46
N GLU A 141 -0.16 17.17 4.24
CA GLU A 141 0.42 17.55 2.94
C GLU A 141 0.01 16.59 1.82
N LEU A 142 0.01 15.29 2.10
CA LEU A 142 -0.45 14.26 1.18
C LEU A 142 -1.91 14.47 0.77
N VAL A 143 -2.81 14.75 1.71
CA VAL A 143 -4.23 15.03 1.42
C VAL A 143 -4.38 16.29 0.59
N GLN A 144 -3.63 17.35 0.88
CA GLN A 144 -3.63 18.58 0.06
C GLN A 144 -3.19 18.28 -1.38
N GLY A 145 -2.12 17.49 -1.54
CA GLY A 145 -1.65 17.07 -2.85
C GLY A 145 -2.69 16.23 -3.61
N LEU A 146 -3.31 15.26 -2.94
CA LEU A 146 -4.38 14.44 -3.53
C LEU A 146 -5.56 15.32 -3.99
N GLN A 147 -6.02 16.26 -3.17
CA GLN A 147 -7.12 17.17 -3.51
C GLN A 147 -6.78 18.08 -4.69
N GLN A 148 -5.52 18.48 -4.82
CA GLN A 148 -5.06 19.39 -5.86
C GLN A 148 -4.81 18.66 -7.20
N TYR A 149 -4.25 17.45 -7.18
CA TYR A 149 -3.71 16.81 -8.36
C TYR A 149 -4.46 15.54 -8.81
N VAL A 150 -5.31 14.97 -7.95
CA VAL A 150 -6.14 13.80 -8.30
C VAL A 150 -7.57 14.26 -8.55
N PRO A 151 -8.04 14.25 -9.81
CA PRO A 151 -9.37 14.73 -10.15
C PRO A 151 -10.46 13.99 -9.38
N GLY A 152 -11.30 14.75 -8.67
CA GLY A 152 -12.44 14.18 -7.92
C GLY A 152 -12.06 13.49 -6.62
N PHE A 153 -10.82 13.61 -6.13
CA PHE A 153 -10.46 13.06 -4.82
C PHE A 153 -11.27 13.75 -3.71
N ASP A 154 -11.99 12.95 -2.96
CA ASP A 154 -12.71 13.34 -1.75
C ASP A 154 -12.24 12.50 -0.57
N LEU A 155 -11.70 13.16 0.46
CA LEU A 155 -11.14 12.49 1.63
C LEU A 155 -12.20 11.68 2.39
N GLN A 156 -13.41 12.21 2.55
CA GLN A 156 -14.45 11.52 3.32
C GLN A 156 -15.00 10.32 2.56
N ALA A 157 -15.11 10.43 1.22
CA ALA A 157 -15.45 9.30 0.37
C ALA A 157 -14.35 8.22 0.41
N PHE A 158 -13.07 8.61 0.42
CA PHE A 158 -11.94 7.67 0.59
C PHE A 158 -12.02 6.96 1.94
N VAL A 159 -12.25 7.69 3.04
CA VAL A 159 -12.36 7.10 4.38
C VAL A 159 -13.59 6.17 4.48
N ALA A 160 -14.73 6.56 3.93
CA ALA A 160 -15.90 5.70 3.88
C ALA A 160 -15.65 4.41 3.07
N ARG A 161 -14.89 4.53 1.97
CA ARG A 161 -14.48 3.37 1.19
C ARG A 161 -13.53 2.47 1.97
N TYR A 162 -12.56 3.04 2.69
CA TYR A 162 -11.67 2.27 3.57
C TYR A 162 -12.46 1.50 4.62
N ASP A 163 -13.38 2.15 5.35
CA ASP A 163 -14.23 1.49 6.35
C ASP A 163 -15.05 0.33 5.77
N ALA A 164 -15.47 0.44 4.50
CA ALA A 164 -16.24 -0.60 3.81
C ALA A 164 -15.40 -1.82 3.37
N VAL A 165 -14.08 -1.65 3.19
CA VAL A 165 -13.18 -2.72 2.69
C VAL A 165 -12.17 -3.19 3.73
N ARG A 166 -12.16 -2.55 4.89
CA ARG A 166 -11.26 -2.88 5.99
C ARG A 166 -11.50 -4.30 6.49
N LEU A 167 -10.42 -5.02 6.74
CA LEU A 167 -10.48 -6.33 7.37
C LEU A 167 -10.95 -6.21 8.82
N PRO A 168 -11.69 -7.19 9.34
CA PRO A 168 -12.05 -7.22 10.75
C PRO A 168 -10.79 -7.31 11.60
N THR A 169 -10.71 -6.47 12.64
CA THR A 169 -9.62 -6.55 13.61
C THR A 169 -9.65 -7.92 14.28
N PRO A 170 -8.51 -8.64 14.34
CA PRO A 170 -8.45 -9.88 15.11
C PRO A 170 -8.85 -9.63 16.56
N ALA A 171 -9.74 -10.48 17.09
CA ALA A 171 -10.20 -10.43 18.47
C ALA A 171 -9.08 -10.81 19.45
#